data_b1193953cbaedd08d133c3c37b4775a9
#
_entry.id   b1193953cbaedd08d133c3c37b4775a9
#
_cell.length_a   1.000
_cell.length_b   1.000
_cell.length_c   1.000
_cell.angle_alpha   90.00
_cell.angle_beta   90.00
_cell.angle_gamma   90.00
#
_symmetry.space_group_name_H-M   'P 1'
#
loop_
_entity.id
_entity.type
_entity.pdbx_description
1 polymer ?
#
loop_
_entity_poly.entity_id
_entity_poly.type
_entity_poly.pdbx_seq_one_letter_code
_entity_poly.pdbx_strand_id
1 'polypeptide(L)'
;LKLSSNLSGISGPTFWNINAYFSQGIAGIIPDDHLNALDQQGIRPGEARAIGGIADFAWLLSTTTTINLRAASQFGFDQLPGGMAFNLGSAVGLRGVPGSLISGDSGYLGTGEVVWTAWSRKDQSLQLIPYVGIGGIHTENAGGILEDSIGVKGLIGRYQRGRWTMELGWVNTFNSDDNPGLWTDWVLGHGLHTNVRYSF
;
A
#
# COMPACT_ATOMS: atom_id res chain seq x y z
N LEU A 1 -14.95 -15.15 1.31
CA LEU A 1 -14.14 -15.96 2.23
C LEU A 1 -12.66 -15.57 2.06
N LYS A 2 -11.94 -15.39 3.18
CA LYS A 2 -10.49 -15.15 3.15
C LYS A 2 -9.82 -16.13 4.12
N LEU A 3 -8.87 -16.88 3.60
CA LEU A 3 -7.95 -17.71 4.39
C LEU A 3 -6.59 -17.01 4.42
N SER A 4 -5.99 -16.86 5.59
CA SER A 4 -4.68 -16.24 5.72
C SER A 4 -3.80 -16.98 6.70
N SER A 5 -2.49 -16.93 6.45
CA SER A 5 -1.45 -17.44 7.33
C SER A 5 -0.46 -16.30 7.61
N ASN A 6 -0.04 -16.18 8.85
CA ASN A 6 0.94 -15.19 9.28
C ASN A 6 2.11 -15.88 9.95
N LEU A 7 3.31 -15.53 9.53
CA LEU A 7 4.57 -15.96 10.14
C LEU A 7 5.37 -14.72 10.51
N SER A 8 5.89 -14.69 11.71
CA SER A 8 6.74 -13.58 12.17
C SER A 8 7.87 -14.09 13.04
N GLY A 9 8.94 -13.34 13.09
CA GLY A 9 10.10 -13.71 13.91
C GLY A 9 11.12 -12.60 14.05
N ILE A 10 12.12 -12.89 14.85
CA ILE A 10 13.28 -12.03 15.09
C ILE A 10 14.52 -12.85 14.76
N SER A 11 15.40 -12.30 13.95
CA SER A 11 16.70 -12.90 13.60
C SER A 11 17.79 -11.83 13.73
N GLY A 12 18.57 -11.90 14.81
CA GLY A 12 19.53 -10.86 15.15
C GLY A 12 18.87 -9.48 15.27
N PRO A 13 19.36 -8.46 14.55
CA PRO A 13 18.78 -7.11 14.59
C PRO A 13 17.55 -6.95 13.69
N THR A 14 17.06 -8.02 13.07
CA THR A 14 15.98 -7.98 12.10
C THR A 14 14.70 -8.57 12.68
N PHE A 15 13.63 -7.78 12.66
CA PHE A 15 12.25 -8.25 12.80
C PHE A 15 11.68 -8.48 11.40
N TRP A 16 10.90 -9.56 11.23
CA TRP A 16 10.21 -9.85 9.99
C TRP A 16 8.80 -10.38 10.24
N ASN A 17 7.91 -10.08 9.30
CA ASN A 17 6.54 -10.57 9.27
C ASN A 17 6.16 -10.90 7.83
N ILE A 18 5.59 -12.06 7.60
CA ILE A 18 5.10 -12.49 6.29
C ILE A 18 3.67 -12.96 6.47
N ASN A 19 2.77 -12.35 5.73
CA ASN A 19 1.37 -12.75 5.64
C ASN A 19 1.07 -13.22 4.22
N ALA A 20 0.53 -14.41 4.07
CA ALA A 20 0.00 -14.92 2.81
C ALA A 20 -1.50 -15.16 2.95
N TYR A 21 -2.26 -14.92 1.89
CA TYR A 21 -3.69 -15.12 1.89
C TYR A 21 -4.20 -15.66 0.55
N PHE A 22 -5.31 -16.36 0.65
CA PHE A 22 -6.19 -16.71 -0.47
C PHE A 22 -7.58 -16.15 -0.19
N SER A 23 -8.20 -15.49 -1.16
CA SER A 23 -9.56 -14.98 -1.08
C SER A 23 -10.44 -15.55 -2.18
N GLN A 24 -11.67 -15.85 -1.80
CA GLN A 24 -12.74 -16.34 -2.66
C GLN A 24 -13.98 -15.50 -2.43
N GLY A 25 -14.55 -14.98 -3.47
CA GLY A 25 -15.83 -14.27 -3.43
C GLY A 25 -16.99 -15.20 -3.11
N ILE A 26 -18.07 -14.65 -2.55
CA ILE A 26 -19.31 -15.36 -2.25
C ILE A 26 -20.46 -14.51 -2.78
N ALA A 27 -21.24 -15.05 -3.69
CA ALA A 27 -22.38 -14.35 -4.32
C ALA A 27 -23.64 -14.32 -3.46
N GLY A 28 -23.79 -15.24 -2.52
CA GLY A 28 -25.07 -15.56 -1.83
C GLY A 28 -25.67 -14.46 -0.94
N ILE A 29 -25.09 -13.27 -0.88
CA ILE A 29 -25.58 -12.12 -0.08
C ILE A 29 -25.91 -10.94 -0.99
N ILE A 30 -25.60 -11.02 -2.28
CA ILE A 30 -25.77 -9.91 -3.23
C ILE A 30 -27.12 -10.06 -3.91
N PRO A 31 -27.98 -9.02 -3.96
CA PRO A 31 -29.24 -9.03 -4.70
C PRO A 31 -29.04 -9.35 -6.20
N ASP A 32 -29.98 -10.08 -6.80
CA ASP A 32 -29.86 -10.56 -8.18
C ASP A 32 -29.72 -9.44 -9.23
N ASP A 33 -30.36 -8.29 -9.01
CA ASP A 33 -30.24 -7.11 -9.86
C ASP A 33 -28.80 -6.55 -9.85
N HIS A 34 -28.14 -6.52 -8.71
CA HIS A 34 -26.74 -6.13 -8.58
C HIS A 34 -25.80 -7.18 -9.19
N LEU A 35 -26.09 -8.47 -9.03
CA LEU A 35 -25.32 -9.54 -9.67
C LEU A 35 -25.38 -9.44 -11.19
N ASN A 36 -26.56 -9.19 -11.76
CA ASN A 36 -26.73 -9.00 -13.19
C ASN A 36 -25.97 -7.77 -13.72
N ALA A 37 -25.96 -6.68 -12.98
CA ALA A 37 -25.22 -5.47 -13.34
C ALA A 37 -23.70 -5.69 -13.31
N LEU A 38 -23.19 -6.48 -12.37
CA LEU A 38 -21.78 -6.86 -12.26
C LEU A 38 -21.37 -7.85 -13.37
N ASP A 39 -22.20 -8.83 -13.68
CA ASP A 39 -21.94 -9.82 -14.74
C ASP A 39 -21.86 -9.16 -16.13
N GLN A 40 -22.67 -8.12 -16.39
CA GLN A 40 -22.57 -7.30 -17.61
C GLN A 40 -21.21 -6.58 -17.73
N GLN A 41 -20.53 -6.34 -16.62
CA GLN A 41 -19.17 -5.78 -16.56
C GLN A 41 -18.08 -6.85 -16.53
N GLY A 42 -18.45 -8.14 -16.60
CA GLY A 42 -17.53 -9.27 -16.52
C GLY A 42 -17.16 -9.66 -15.08
N ILE A 43 -17.73 -8.98 -14.07
CA ILE A 43 -17.40 -9.25 -12.66
C ILE A 43 -18.37 -10.28 -12.10
N ARG A 44 -17.84 -11.46 -11.74
CA ARG A 44 -18.59 -12.55 -11.14
C ARG A 44 -18.17 -12.77 -9.69
N PRO A 45 -18.82 -12.13 -8.72
CA PRO A 45 -18.38 -12.16 -7.32
C PRO A 45 -18.22 -13.56 -6.73
N GLY A 46 -19.06 -14.52 -7.15
CA GLY A 46 -18.99 -15.90 -6.68
C GLY A 46 -17.82 -16.72 -7.25
N GLU A 47 -17.27 -16.30 -8.38
CA GLU A 47 -16.14 -16.96 -9.05
C GLU A 47 -14.81 -16.24 -8.72
N ALA A 48 -14.87 -14.99 -8.27
CA ALA A 48 -13.71 -14.15 -8.01
C ALA A 48 -12.75 -14.78 -6.99
N ARG A 49 -11.50 -14.96 -7.40
CA ARG A 49 -10.43 -15.56 -6.57
C ARG A 49 -9.16 -14.76 -6.68
N ALA A 50 -8.45 -14.65 -5.58
CA ALA A 50 -7.15 -14.03 -5.53
C ALA A 50 -6.23 -14.71 -4.52
N ILE A 51 -4.93 -14.73 -4.82
CA ILE A 51 -3.88 -15.10 -3.89
C ILE A 51 -2.94 -13.91 -3.74
N GLY A 52 -2.44 -13.68 -2.55
CA GLY A 52 -1.51 -12.59 -2.31
C GLY A 52 -0.75 -12.71 -1.02
N GLY A 53 0.10 -11.73 -0.79
CA GLY A 53 0.89 -11.67 0.43
C GLY A 53 1.50 -10.31 0.68
N ILE A 54 1.93 -10.14 1.93
CA ILE A 54 2.65 -8.97 2.41
C ILE A 54 3.85 -9.47 3.21
N ALA A 55 5.02 -8.89 2.96
CA ALA A 55 6.23 -9.14 3.72
C ALA A 55 6.76 -7.81 4.26
N ASP A 56 6.95 -7.74 5.57
CA ASP A 56 7.51 -6.60 6.28
C ASP A 56 8.83 -7.01 6.93
N PHE A 57 9.86 -6.16 6.77
CA PHE A 57 11.15 -6.31 7.42
C PHE A 57 11.54 -4.99 8.10
N ALA A 58 12.00 -5.08 9.34
CA ALA A 58 12.58 -3.97 10.07
C ALA A 58 13.98 -4.37 10.55
N TRP A 59 14.99 -3.71 10.05
CA TRP A 59 16.39 -3.97 10.40
C TRP A 59 16.95 -2.82 11.23
N LEU A 60 17.28 -3.10 12.50
CA LEU A 60 17.87 -2.15 13.41
C LEU A 60 19.39 -2.04 13.13
N LEU A 61 19.78 -1.00 12.37
CA LEU A 61 21.19 -0.74 12.05
C LEU A 61 21.96 -0.18 13.24
N SER A 62 21.30 0.65 14.05
CA SER A 62 21.87 1.26 15.25
C SER A 62 20.76 1.61 16.23
N THR A 63 21.12 2.13 17.40
CA THR A 63 20.13 2.63 18.38
C THR A 63 19.27 3.80 17.88
N THR A 64 19.69 4.44 16.80
CA THR A 64 18.99 5.61 16.22
C THR A 64 18.51 5.39 14.79
N THR A 65 18.84 4.25 14.16
CA THR A 65 18.56 4.05 12.73
C THR A 65 17.98 2.67 12.48
N THR A 66 16.80 2.65 11.86
CA THR A 66 16.12 1.44 11.41
C THR A 66 15.83 1.52 9.91
N ILE A 67 16.04 0.44 9.18
CA ILE A 67 15.56 0.29 7.81
C ILE A 67 14.28 -0.53 7.85
N ASN A 68 13.23 0.00 7.24
CA ASN A 68 11.97 -0.72 7.03
C ASN A 68 11.81 -1.02 5.54
N LEU A 69 11.53 -2.27 5.23
CA LEU A 69 11.20 -2.72 3.89
C LEU A 69 9.83 -3.39 3.93
N ARG A 70 9.03 -3.10 2.94
CA ARG A 70 7.75 -3.77 2.71
C ARG A 70 7.64 -4.20 1.26
N ALA A 71 7.13 -5.39 1.03
CA ALA A 71 6.68 -5.85 -0.26
C ALA A 71 5.28 -6.41 -0.13
N ALA A 72 4.42 -6.16 -1.11
CA ALA A 72 3.12 -6.78 -1.20
C ALA A 72 2.81 -7.14 -2.65
N SER A 73 2.08 -8.21 -2.86
CA SER A 73 1.59 -8.59 -4.17
C SER A 73 0.27 -9.35 -4.07
N GLN A 74 -0.49 -9.27 -5.14
CA GLN A 74 -1.71 -10.04 -5.35
C GLN A 74 -1.78 -10.50 -6.80
N PHE A 75 -2.27 -11.70 -7.00
CA PHE A 75 -2.65 -12.24 -8.28
C PHE A 75 -4.14 -12.58 -8.27
N GLY A 76 -4.93 -11.92 -9.10
CA GLY A 76 -6.32 -12.22 -9.37
C GLY A 76 -6.41 -13.30 -10.44
N PHE A 77 -7.15 -14.36 -10.19
CA PHE A 77 -7.40 -15.42 -11.18
C PHE A 77 -8.57 -15.05 -12.10
N ASP A 78 -9.40 -14.14 -11.63
CA ASP A 78 -10.62 -13.68 -12.29
C ASP A 78 -10.72 -12.16 -12.11
N GLN A 79 -11.63 -11.50 -12.80
CA GLN A 79 -11.93 -10.10 -12.56
C GLN A 79 -12.54 -9.93 -11.16
N LEU A 80 -11.94 -9.06 -10.36
CA LEU A 80 -12.25 -8.95 -8.95
C LEU A 80 -13.26 -7.82 -8.66
N PRO A 81 -14.22 -8.02 -7.75
CA PRO A 81 -14.97 -6.91 -7.17
C PRO A 81 -14.02 -5.94 -6.46
N GLY A 82 -14.33 -4.64 -6.49
CA GLY A 82 -13.47 -3.59 -5.95
C GLY A 82 -13.01 -3.81 -4.50
N GLY A 83 -13.81 -4.48 -3.66
CA GLY A 83 -13.43 -4.85 -2.30
C GLY A 83 -12.36 -5.96 -2.19
N MET A 84 -12.07 -6.67 -3.28
CA MET A 84 -11.02 -7.69 -3.38
C MET A 84 -9.82 -7.20 -4.20
N ALA A 85 -9.94 -6.09 -4.92
CA ALA A 85 -8.90 -5.55 -5.78
C ALA A 85 -7.64 -5.16 -4.98
N PHE A 86 -6.48 -5.34 -5.61
CA PHE A 86 -5.21 -4.83 -5.09
C PHE A 86 -5.18 -3.31 -5.20
N ASN A 87 -4.74 -2.62 -4.15
CA ASN A 87 -4.78 -1.17 -4.07
C ASN A 87 -3.40 -0.60 -3.72
N LEU A 88 -2.86 0.28 -4.57
CA LEU A 88 -1.57 0.93 -4.35
C LEU A 88 -1.64 2.05 -3.31
N GLY A 89 -2.77 2.73 -3.21
CA GLY A 89 -2.96 3.89 -2.35
C GLY A 89 -3.69 3.56 -1.05
N SER A 90 -3.27 2.54 -0.32
CA SER A 90 -3.83 2.22 0.99
C SER A 90 -3.01 2.82 2.14
N ALA A 91 -3.52 2.72 3.37
CA ALA A 91 -2.76 3.11 4.57
C ALA A 91 -1.44 2.34 4.73
N VAL A 92 -1.32 1.21 4.08
CA VAL A 92 -0.12 0.34 4.03
C VAL A 92 0.53 0.33 2.64
N GLY A 93 0.02 1.13 1.71
CA GLY A 93 0.48 1.26 0.33
C GLY A 93 1.59 2.29 0.14
N LEU A 94 1.67 2.81 -1.08
CA LEU A 94 2.62 3.85 -1.42
C LEU A 94 2.23 5.17 -0.74
N ARG A 95 3.17 5.80 -0.06
CA ARG A 95 2.94 7.09 0.59
C ARG A 95 2.64 8.17 -0.44
N GLY A 96 1.67 9.02 -0.14
CA GLY A 96 1.25 10.11 -1.02
C GLY A 96 0.37 9.68 -2.18
N VAL A 97 0.12 8.39 -2.39
CA VAL A 97 -0.88 7.90 -3.32
C VAL A 97 -2.23 7.81 -2.60
N PRO A 98 -3.27 8.53 -3.04
CA PRO A 98 -4.59 8.47 -2.42
C PRO A 98 -5.17 7.05 -2.41
N GLY A 99 -5.83 6.69 -1.31
CA GLY A 99 -6.49 5.40 -1.18
C GLY A 99 -7.56 5.21 -2.27
N SER A 100 -7.67 4.01 -2.81
CA SER A 100 -8.64 3.60 -3.84
C SER A 100 -8.54 4.27 -5.23
N LEU A 101 -7.54 5.10 -5.47
CA LEU A 101 -7.39 5.74 -6.77
C LEU A 101 -6.79 4.79 -7.82
N ILE A 102 -5.91 3.89 -7.38
CA ILE A 102 -5.22 2.92 -8.23
C ILE A 102 -5.48 1.54 -7.69
N SER A 103 -6.34 0.81 -8.37
CA SER A 103 -6.66 -0.57 -8.00
C SER A 103 -6.73 -1.46 -9.24
N GLY A 104 -6.36 -2.72 -9.09
CA GLY A 104 -6.41 -3.73 -10.13
C GLY A 104 -6.64 -5.12 -9.56
N ASP A 105 -6.91 -6.07 -10.44
CA ASP A 105 -7.12 -7.46 -10.03
C ASP A 105 -5.83 -8.09 -9.52
N SER A 106 -4.74 -7.77 -10.20
CA SER A 106 -3.37 -8.13 -9.81
C SER A 106 -2.54 -6.88 -9.56
N GLY A 107 -1.49 -7.03 -8.75
CA GLY A 107 -0.60 -5.91 -8.52
C GLY A 107 0.55 -6.26 -7.59
N TYR A 108 1.48 -5.32 -7.50
CA TYR A 108 2.63 -5.40 -6.61
C TYR A 108 2.97 -4.03 -6.06
N LEU A 109 3.60 -4.00 -4.90
CA LEU A 109 4.27 -2.81 -4.38
C LEU A 109 5.51 -3.21 -3.58
N GLY A 110 6.48 -2.31 -3.57
CA GLY A 110 7.66 -2.39 -2.73
C GLY A 110 7.96 -1.01 -2.16
N THR A 111 8.26 -0.94 -0.86
CA THR A 111 8.66 0.31 -0.21
C THR A 111 9.89 0.12 0.66
N GLY A 112 10.74 1.14 0.71
CA GLY A 112 11.90 1.20 1.58
C GLY A 112 11.95 2.53 2.32
N GLU A 113 12.20 2.47 3.63
CA GLU A 113 12.30 3.64 4.49
C GLU A 113 13.54 3.52 5.38
N VAL A 114 14.25 4.62 5.57
CA VAL A 114 15.27 4.72 6.62
C VAL A 114 14.73 5.65 7.70
N VAL A 115 14.42 5.11 8.86
CA VAL A 115 13.98 5.89 10.02
C VAL A 115 15.20 6.30 10.83
N TRP A 116 15.60 7.55 10.76
CA TRP A 116 16.70 8.08 11.52
C TRP A 116 16.22 9.03 12.60
N THR A 117 16.48 8.68 13.87
CA THR A 117 16.21 9.54 15.02
C THR A 117 17.35 10.56 15.14
N ALA A 118 17.13 11.74 14.55
CA ALA A 118 18.11 12.82 14.52
C ALA A 118 18.31 13.48 15.90
N TRP A 119 17.25 13.44 16.72
CA TRP A 119 17.29 13.98 18.06
C TRP A 119 16.26 13.27 18.96
N SER A 120 16.64 13.02 20.22
CA SER A 120 15.77 12.44 21.22
C SER A 120 16.12 12.98 22.61
N ARG A 121 15.10 13.38 23.36
CA ARG A 121 15.27 13.85 24.75
C ARG A 121 13.99 13.62 25.55
N LYS A 122 14.09 12.83 26.64
CA LYS A 122 12.98 12.45 27.50
C LYS A 122 11.78 11.91 26.70
N ASP A 123 10.67 12.68 26.64
CA ASP A 123 9.40 12.36 25.99
C ASP A 123 9.29 12.95 24.57
N GLN A 124 10.38 13.43 24.00
CA GLN A 124 10.42 14.08 22.69
C GLN A 124 11.42 13.41 21.76
N SER A 125 11.06 13.29 20.49
CA SER A 125 11.99 12.85 19.45
C SER A 125 11.68 13.51 18.11
N LEU A 126 12.72 13.69 17.31
CA LEU A 126 12.65 14.12 15.92
C LEU A 126 13.27 13.04 15.05
N GLN A 127 12.49 12.55 14.10
CA GLN A 127 12.93 11.56 13.12
C GLN A 127 12.88 12.15 11.73
N LEU A 128 13.87 11.81 10.92
CA LEU A 128 13.89 12.05 9.48
C LEU A 128 13.76 10.69 8.78
N ILE A 129 12.86 10.62 7.81
CA ILE A 129 12.47 9.37 7.17
C ILE A 129 12.49 9.56 5.65
N PRO A 130 13.66 9.46 4.99
CA PRO A 130 13.70 9.28 3.56
C PRO A 130 13.04 7.96 3.18
N TYR A 131 12.26 7.97 2.11
CA TYR A 131 11.60 6.78 1.61
C TYR A 131 11.53 6.74 0.09
N VAL A 132 11.37 5.54 -0.44
CA VAL A 132 11.11 5.25 -1.84
C VAL A 132 10.10 4.12 -1.92
N GLY A 133 9.26 4.15 -2.93
CA GLY A 133 8.31 3.07 -3.20
C GLY A 133 8.04 2.95 -4.69
N ILE A 134 7.73 1.75 -5.11
CA ILE A 134 7.28 1.44 -6.46
C ILE A 134 6.08 0.51 -6.38
N GLY A 135 5.19 0.59 -7.34
CA GLY A 135 4.07 -0.33 -7.43
C GLY A 135 3.44 -0.30 -8.81
N GLY A 136 2.74 -1.37 -9.14
CA GLY A 136 2.01 -1.49 -10.38
C GLY A 136 0.77 -2.34 -10.20
N ILE A 137 -0.17 -2.15 -11.10
CA ILE A 137 -1.41 -2.91 -11.19
C ILE A 137 -1.61 -3.46 -12.58
N HIS A 138 -2.37 -4.53 -12.64
CA HIS A 138 -2.86 -5.14 -13.87
C HIS A 138 -4.33 -5.51 -13.70
N THR A 139 -5.16 -5.12 -14.66
CA THR A 139 -6.57 -5.50 -14.74
C THR A 139 -6.90 -5.85 -16.17
N GLU A 140 -7.56 -6.98 -16.38
CA GLU A 140 -8.14 -7.35 -17.66
C GLU A 140 -9.67 -7.25 -17.53
N ASN A 141 -10.29 -6.41 -18.34
CA ASN A 141 -11.73 -6.20 -18.34
C ASN A 141 -12.27 -6.21 -19.80
N ALA A 142 -13.60 -6.11 -19.93
CA ALA A 142 -14.25 -6.09 -21.25
C ALA A 142 -13.79 -4.92 -22.16
N GLY A 143 -13.17 -3.89 -21.62
CA GLY A 143 -12.62 -2.74 -22.34
C GLY A 143 -11.15 -2.91 -22.75
N GLY A 144 -10.48 -3.99 -22.32
CA GLY A 144 -9.08 -4.26 -22.60
C GLY A 144 -8.24 -4.48 -21.35
N ILE A 145 -6.92 -4.48 -21.54
CA ILE A 145 -5.93 -4.61 -20.47
C ILE A 145 -5.55 -3.21 -19.99
N LEU A 146 -5.63 -3.01 -18.69
CA LEU A 146 -5.10 -1.83 -18.01
C LEU A 146 -3.86 -2.25 -17.21
N GLU A 147 -2.73 -1.72 -17.60
CA GLU A 147 -1.47 -1.82 -16.85
C GLU A 147 -1.03 -0.41 -16.47
N ASP A 148 -0.61 -0.24 -15.23
CA ASP A 148 -0.10 1.03 -14.75
C ASP A 148 0.93 0.81 -13.65
N SER A 149 1.97 1.65 -13.62
CA SER A 149 3.01 1.61 -12.61
C SER A 149 3.36 3.01 -12.12
N ILE A 150 3.70 3.11 -10.86
CA ILE A 150 4.08 4.37 -10.23
C ILE A 150 5.26 4.19 -9.30
N GLY A 151 6.20 5.10 -9.37
CA GLY A 151 7.29 5.25 -8.42
C GLY A 151 7.11 6.51 -7.59
N VAL A 152 7.39 6.43 -6.30
CA VAL A 152 7.32 7.55 -5.35
C VAL A 152 8.60 7.63 -4.55
N LYS A 153 9.02 8.86 -4.23
CA LYS A 153 10.13 9.13 -3.31
C LYS A 153 9.79 10.34 -2.46
N GLY A 154 10.39 10.42 -1.28
CA GLY A 154 10.10 11.55 -0.42
C GLY A 154 10.92 11.58 0.86
N LEU A 155 10.65 12.60 1.65
CA LEU A 155 11.24 12.82 2.97
C LEU A 155 10.13 13.20 3.94
N ILE A 156 10.11 12.54 5.10
CA ILE A 156 9.17 12.81 6.17
C ILE A 156 9.94 13.24 7.40
N GLY A 157 9.55 14.37 8.00
CA GLY A 157 9.89 14.75 9.35
C GLY A 157 8.79 14.29 10.30
N ARG A 158 9.14 13.51 11.30
CA ARG A 158 8.22 13.08 12.36
C ARG A 158 8.68 13.61 13.70
N TYR A 159 7.85 14.41 14.34
CA TYR A 159 8.05 14.89 15.71
C TYR A 159 7.09 14.20 16.65
N GLN A 160 7.63 13.65 17.72
CA GLN A 160 6.85 13.04 18.81
C GLN A 160 7.06 13.80 20.09
N ARG A 161 5.99 14.03 20.84
CA ARG A 161 6.03 14.62 22.20
C ARG A 161 4.93 14.01 23.06
N GLY A 162 5.31 13.19 24.01
CA GLY A 162 4.36 12.46 24.84
C GLY A 162 3.38 11.65 23.98
N ARG A 163 2.11 12.03 24.01
CA ARG A 163 1.01 11.38 23.27
C ARG A 163 0.78 11.95 21.85
N TRP A 164 1.51 12.99 21.48
CA TRP A 164 1.39 13.64 20.18
C TRP A 164 2.42 13.11 19.19
N THR A 165 1.97 12.82 17.99
CA THR A 165 2.82 12.55 16.83
C THR A 165 2.40 13.49 15.70
N MET A 166 3.36 14.24 15.18
CA MET A 166 3.18 15.16 14.05
C MET A 166 4.10 14.72 12.92
N GLU A 167 3.57 14.61 11.73
CA GLU A 167 4.34 14.30 10.53
C GLU A 167 4.15 15.41 9.50
N LEU A 168 5.26 15.84 8.90
CA LEU A 168 5.31 16.66 7.73
C LEU A 168 6.12 15.93 6.67
N GLY A 169 5.52 15.65 5.54
CA GLY A 169 6.16 14.90 4.47
C GLY A 169 6.09 15.64 3.15
N TRP A 170 7.14 15.50 2.36
CA TRP A 170 7.18 15.86 0.96
C TRP A 170 7.31 14.59 0.12
N VAL A 171 6.48 14.48 -0.92
CA VAL A 171 6.43 13.34 -1.82
C VAL A 171 6.53 13.82 -3.25
N ASN A 172 7.27 13.08 -4.05
CA ASN A 172 7.36 13.27 -5.49
C ASN A 172 7.21 11.92 -6.20
N THR A 173 6.46 11.90 -7.29
CA THR A 173 6.38 10.75 -8.19
C THR A 173 7.49 10.82 -9.22
N PHE A 174 8.09 9.70 -9.63
CA PHE A 174 9.20 9.68 -10.57
C PHE A 174 9.07 8.64 -11.70
N ASN A 175 8.16 7.76 -11.65
CA ASN A 175 7.87 6.82 -12.72
C ASN A 175 6.37 6.71 -12.82
N SER A 176 5.82 7.18 -13.92
CA SER A 176 4.44 6.92 -14.33
C SER A 176 4.53 6.49 -15.78
N ASP A 177 4.03 5.33 -16.07
CA ASP A 177 3.91 4.89 -17.43
C ASP A 177 3.00 5.81 -18.25
N ASP A 178 2.98 5.66 -19.55
CA ASP A 178 2.49 6.54 -20.61
C ASP A 178 1.04 7.07 -20.49
N ASN A 179 0.48 7.10 -19.30
CA ASN A 179 -0.85 7.64 -19.05
C ASN A 179 -0.77 8.95 -18.23
N PRO A 180 -0.20 10.03 -18.80
CA PRO A 180 0.08 11.27 -18.10
C PRO A 180 -1.19 11.97 -17.55
N GLY A 181 -2.38 11.64 -18.06
CA GLY A 181 -3.61 12.33 -17.70
C GLY A 181 -4.19 11.98 -16.33
N LEU A 182 -3.93 10.78 -15.82
CA LEU A 182 -4.48 10.34 -14.53
C LEU A 182 -3.56 10.62 -13.34
N TRP A 183 -2.26 10.71 -13.57
CA TRP A 183 -1.25 10.70 -12.51
C TRP A 183 -0.51 12.03 -12.34
N THR A 184 -0.29 12.80 -13.40
CA THR A 184 0.53 14.02 -13.36
C THR A 184 -0.17 15.19 -12.69
N ASP A 185 -1.49 15.31 -12.83
CA ASP A 185 -2.22 16.48 -12.31
C ASP A 185 -2.87 16.22 -10.95
N TRP A 186 -3.12 14.97 -10.58
CA TRP A 186 -3.92 14.62 -9.41
C TRP A 186 -3.14 13.96 -8.28
N VAL A 187 -2.19 13.11 -8.59
CA VAL A 187 -1.39 12.43 -7.59
C VAL A 187 -0.13 13.22 -7.35
N LEU A 188 -0.24 14.29 -6.59
CA LEU A 188 0.86 14.90 -5.87
C LEU A 188 2.16 14.99 -6.71
N GLY A 189 2.13 15.61 -7.87
CA GLY A 189 3.36 15.90 -8.62
C GLY A 189 4.44 16.52 -7.74
N HIS A 190 4.04 17.29 -6.72
CA HIS A 190 4.87 17.81 -5.63
C HIS A 190 3.99 18.03 -4.41
N GLY A 191 3.76 16.98 -3.60
CA GLY A 191 2.84 17.05 -2.48
C GLY A 191 3.49 17.23 -1.13
N LEU A 192 3.05 18.25 -0.42
CA LEU A 192 3.23 18.32 1.03
C LEU A 192 2.02 17.63 1.69
N HIS A 193 2.29 16.74 2.62
CA HIS A 193 1.25 16.15 3.46
C HIS A 193 1.58 16.34 4.93
N THR A 194 0.55 16.48 5.74
CA THR A 194 0.67 16.58 7.19
C THR A 194 -0.23 15.56 7.83
N ASN A 195 0.22 14.97 8.93
CA ASN A 195 -0.57 14.10 9.77
C ASN A 195 -0.35 14.48 11.23
N VAL A 196 -1.41 14.59 11.99
CA VAL A 196 -1.34 14.83 13.44
C VAL A 196 -2.16 13.75 14.12
N ARG A 197 -1.52 13.00 15.02
CA ARG A 197 -2.15 11.95 15.79
C ARG A 197 -2.01 12.21 17.29
N TYR A 198 -3.07 12.01 18.03
CA TYR A 198 -3.08 11.98 19.47
C TYR A 198 -3.49 10.58 19.95
N SER A 199 -2.70 9.99 20.86
CA SER A 199 -2.99 8.68 21.46
C SER A 199 -3.54 8.89 22.88
N PHE A 200 -4.70 8.37 23.18
CA PHE A 200 -5.38 8.47 24.48
C PHE A 200 -4.75 7.55 25.52
#